data_a37b303631e127f45d0d3d5061741877
#
_entry.id   a37b303631e127f45d0d3d5061741877
#
_cell.length_a   1.000
_cell.length_b   1.000
_cell.length_c   1.000
_cell.angle_alpha   90.00
_cell.angle_beta   90.00
_cell.angle_gamma   90.00
#
_symmetry.space_group_name_H-M   'P 1'
#
loop_
_entity.id
_entity.type
_entity.pdbx_description
1 polymer ?
#
loop_
_entity_poly.entity_id
_entity_poly.type
_entity_poly.pdbx_seq_one_letter_code
_entity_poly.pdbx_strand_id
1 'polypeptide(L)'
;MPLALTTSALLLLSSLSLQTLALHAQQRSSQALVIAQARDAERSVAMAFQQHAAGAHACLLALPSSEWELSAGCPGASPAALQSGRVADRDWQLLAWQPDGAKAGTLQLLWSDSHQSQLDLELLP
;
A
#
# COMPACT_ATOMS: atom_id res chain seq x y z
N MET A 1 3.86 -51.17 -34.59
CA MET A 1 3.28 -50.54 -33.39
C MET A 1 3.28 -49.00 -33.49
N PRO A 2 3.13 -48.35 -34.65
CA PRO A 2 3.17 -46.91 -34.72
C PRO A 2 1.98 -46.19 -34.03
N LEU A 3 0.83 -46.85 -33.95
CA LEU A 3 -0.37 -46.27 -33.30
C LEU A 3 -0.21 -46.06 -31.78
N ALA A 4 0.49 -46.96 -31.07
CA ALA A 4 0.72 -46.86 -29.64
C ALA A 4 1.65 -45.68 -29.29
N LEU A 5 2.68 -45.43 -30.07
CA LEU A 5 3.60 -44.30 -29.92
C LEU A 5 2.89 -42.94 -30.15
N THR A 6 2.04 -42.84 -31.16
CA THR A 6 1.29 -41.65 -31.47
C THR A 6 0.31 -41.30 -30.33
N THR A 7 -0.39 -42.26 -29.78
CA THR A 7 -1.31 -42.08 -28.66
C THR A 7 -0.60 -41.58 -27.39
N SER A 8 0.58 -42.17 -27.08
CA SER A 8 1.39 -41.71 -25.93
C SER A 8 1.84 -40.26 -26.05
N ALA A 9 2.26 -39.81 -27.25
CA ALA A 9 2.69 -38.44 -27.49
C ALA A 9 1.54 -37.44 -27.29
N LEU A 10 0.34 -37.79 -27.72
CA LEU A 10 -0.84 -36.92 -27.54
C LEU A 10 -1.21 -36.79 -26.07
N LEU A 11 -1.14 -37.83 -25.26
CA LEU A 11 -1.41 -37.81 -23.84
C LEU A 11 -0.40 -36.94 -23.07
N LEU A 12 0.88 -37.01 -23.42
CA LEU A 12 1.93 -36.19 -22.82
C LEU A 12 1.73 -34.69 -23.11
N LEU A 13 1.39 -34.34 -24.34
CA LEU A 13 1.12 -32.95 -24.71
C LEU A 13 -0.08 -32.37 -23.95
N SER A 14 -1.14 -33.15 -23.80
CA SER A 14 -2.33 -32.72 -23.03
C SER A 14 -2.00 -32.50 -21.56
N SER A 15 -1.19 -33.34 -20.92
CA SER A 15 -0.76 -33.23 -19.54
C SER A 15 0.05 -31.93 -19.32
N LEU A 16 1.01 -31.64 -20.19
CA LEU A 16 1.81 -30.41 -20.12
C LEU A 16 0.94 -29.14 -20.22
N SER A 17 -0.04 -29.15 -21.11
CA SER A 17 -0.96 -28.04 -21.30
C SER A 17 -1.77 -27.74 -20.02
N LEU A 18 -2.28 -28.76 -19.35
CA LEU A 18 -3.03 -28.63 -18.09
C LEU A 18 -2.14 -28.09 -16.96
N GLN A 19 -0.91 -28.55 -16.84
CA GLN A 19 0.04 -28.06 -15.84
C GLN A 19 0.36 -26.57 -16.05
N THR A 20 0.53 -26.12 -17.28
CA THR A 20 0.78 -24.72 -17.60
C THR A 20 -0.39 -23.84 -17.17
N LEU A 21 -1.64 -24.25 -17.44
CA LEU A 21 -2.83 -23.52 -17.02
C LEU A 21 -2.94 -23.43 -15.50
N ALA A 22 -2.61 -24.50 -14.77
CA ALA A 22 -2.63 -24.50 -13.31
C ALA A 22 -1.60 -23.53 -12.73
N LEU A 23 -0.38 -23.48 -13.28
CA LEU A 23 0.65 -22.53 -12.86
C LEU A 23 0.24 -21.10 -13.10
N HIS A 24 -0.37 -20.77 -14.23
CA HIS A 24 -0.90 -19.44 -14.50
C HIS A 24 -1.99 -19.04 -13.51
N ALA A 25 -2.90 -19.94 -13.14
CA ALA A 25 -3.93 -19.68 -12.16
C ALA A 25 -3.33 -19.39 -10.77
N GLN A 26 -2.31 -20.13 -10.35
CA GLN A 26 -1.60 -19.89 -9.09
C GLN A 26 -0.91 -18.53 -9.08
N GLN A 27 -0.25 -18.14 -10.17
CA GLN A 27 0.39 -16.84 -10.28
C GLN A 27 -0.60 -15.69 -10.15
N ARG A 28 -1.76 -15.81 -10.80
CA ARG A 28 -2.82 -14.79 -10.69
C ARG A 28 -3.34 -14.67 -9.26
N SER A 29 -3.55 -15.79 -8.58
CA SER A 29 -4.02 -15.80 -7.19
C SER A 29 -2.99 -15.17 -6.26
N SER A 30 -1.69 -15.47 -6.44
CA SER A 30 -0.62 -14.88 -5.65
C SER A 30 -0.52 -13.37 -5.88
N GLN A 31 -0.64 -12.91 -7.11
CA GLN A 31 -0.62 -11.48 -7.44
C GLN A 31 -1.82 -10.76 -6.85
N ALA A 32 -3.01 -11.34 -6.91
CA ALA A 32 -4.22 -10.76 -6.32
C ALA A 32 -4.07 -10.62 -4.81
N LEU A 33 -3.47 -11.61 -4.13
CA LEU A 33 -3.22 -11.55 -2.69
C LEU A 33 -2.24 -10.44 -2.33
N VAL A 34 -1.14 -10.29 -3.07
CA VAL A 34 -0.15 -9.22 -2.86
C VAL A 34 -0.80 -7.85 -3.02
N ILE A 35 -1.61 -7.66 -4.06
CA ILE A 35 -2.34 -6.39 -4.30
C ILE A 35 -3.31 -6.12 -3.14
N ALA A 36 -4.05 -7.12 -2.68
CA ALA A 36 -4.99 -6.97 -1.57
C ALA A 36 -4.27 -6.59 -0.28
N GLN A 37 -3.13 -7.22 0.03
CA GLN A 37 -2.33 -6.89 1.19
C GLN A 37 -1.78 -5.46 1.13
N ALA A 38 -1.33 -5.02 -0.04
CA ALA A 38 -0.85 -3.66 -0.23
C ALA A 38 -1.96 -2.63 0.00
N ARG A 39 -3.17 -2.89 -0.51
CA ARG A 39 -4.34 -2.02 -0.29
C ARG A 39 -4.74 -1.97 1.17
N ASP A 40 -4.69 -3.10 1.88
CA ASP A 40 -5.00 -3.15 3.31
C ASP A 40 -3.99 -2.35 4.12
N ALA A 41 -2.71 -2.43 3.79
CA ALA A 41 -1.66 -1.65 4.43
C ALA A 41 -1.86 -0.15 4.19
N GLU A 42 -2.16 0.26 2.97
CA GLU A 42 -2.47 1.66 2.63
C GLU A 42 -3.68 2.17 3.40
N ARG A 43 -4.74 1.38 3.49
CA ARG A 43 -5.94 1.72 4.26
C ARG A 43 -5.63 1.88 5.74
N SER A 44 -4.78 1.03 6.30
CA SER A 44 -4.36 1.13 7.70
C SER A 44 -3.60 2.42 7.99
N VAL A 45 -2.71 2.83 7.09
CA VAL A 45 -2.00 4.11 7.20
C VAL A 45 -2.98 5.28 7.10
N ALA A 46 -3.91 5.22 6.14
CA ALA A 46 -4.94 6.25 5.97
C ALA A 46 -5.78 6.43 7.24
N MET A 47 -6.21 5.33 7.85
CA MET A 47 -6.98 5.36 9.10
C MET A 47 -6.16 5.94 10.25
N ALA A 48 -4.88 5.62 10.35
CA ALA A 48 -3.99 6.17 11.38
C ALA A 48 -3.87 7.70 11.23
N PHE A 49 -3.70 8.19 10.02
CA PHE A 49 -3.68 9.63 9.76
C PHE A 49 -5.00 10.30 10.11
N GLN A 50 -6.12 9.69 9.78
CA GLN A 50 -7.44 10.22 10.14
C GLN A 50 -7.63 10.29 11.66
N GLN A 51 -7.15 9.30 12.40
CA GLN A 51 -7.19 9.31 13.86
C GLN A 51 -6.32 10.42 14.45
N HIS A 52 -5.13 10.63 13.91
CA HIS A 52 -4.25 11.72 14.33
C HIS A 52 -4.86 13.11 14.03
N ALA A 53 -5.67 13.22 12.99
CA ALA A 53 -6.34 14.46 12.66
C ALA A 53 -7.36 14.89 13.71
N ALA A 54 -7.87 13.97 14.53
CA ALA A 54 -8.81 14.28 15.61
C ALA A 54 -8.11 14.71 16.91
N GLY A 55 -6.78 14.64 16.97
CA GLY A 55 -6.00 14.92 18.17
C GLY A 55 -5.07 16.12 18.02
N ALA A 56 -3.98 16.11 18.81
CA ALA A 56 -2.97 17.19 18.83
C ALA A 56 -2.28 17.36 17.46
N HIS A 57 -2.25 16.32 16.63
CA HIS A 57 -1.61 16.35 15.32
C HIS A 57 -2.46 17.02 14.23
N ALA A 58 -3.72 17.39 14.53
CA ALA A 58 -4.57 18.10 13.58
C ALA A 58 -3.94 19.40 13.07
N CYS A 59 -3.20 20.09 13.94
CA CYS A 59 -2.47 21.30 13.58
C CYS A 59 -1.41 21.05 12.49
N LEU A 60 -0.67 19.93 12.59
CA LEU A 60 0.34 19.56 11.60
C LEU A 60 -0.29 19.16 10.26
N LEU A 61 -1.44 18.50 10.30
CA LEU A 61 -2.13 18.06 9.07
C LEU A 61 -2.74 19.23 8.30
N ALA A 62 -2.89 20.40 8.91
CA ALA A 62 -3.30 21.63 8.22
C ALA A 62 -2.15 22.25 7.43
N LEU A 63 -0.91 21.81 7.64
CA LEU A 63 0.29 22.33 7.00
C LEU A 63 0.93 21.26 6.12
N PRO A 64 1.57 21.63 4.99
CA PRO A 64 2.37 20.68 4.23
C PRO A 64 3.54 20.15 5.06
N SER A 65 3.99 18.92 4.79
CA SER A 65 5.04 18.27 5.58
C SER A 65 6.36 19.03 5.56
N SER A 66 6.62 19.80 4.51
CA SER A 66 7.81 20.66 4.42
C SER A 66 7.86 21.75 5.48
N GLU A 67 6.71 22.13 6.06
CA GLU A 67 6.58 23.18 7.07
C GLU A 67 6.47 22.64 8.49
N TRP A 68 6.44 21.31 8.68
CA TRP A 68 6.25 20.72 10.01
C TRP A 68 7.38 21.03 10.98
N GLU A 69 8.61 21.06 10.49
CA GLU A 69 9.78 21.36 11.33
C GLU A 69 9.80 22.81 11.81
N LEU A 70 9.17 23.70 11.05
CA LEU A 70 9.12 25.12 11.35
C LEU A 70 7.89 25.50 12.19
N SER A 71 7.01 24.53 12.49
CA SER A 71 5.74 24.81 13.15
C SER A 71 5.88 24.84 14.67
N ALA A 72 6.45 25.91 15.20
CA ALA A 72 6.43 26.18 16.64
C ALA A 72 5.02 26.42 17.18
N GLY A 73 4.01 26.52 16.30
CA GLY A 73 2.63 26.80 16.66
C GLY A 73 1.73 25.57 16.90
N CYS A 74 2.28 24.35 16.94
CA CYS A 74 1.51 23.13 17.16
C CYS A 74 1.93 22.45 18.48
N PRO A 75 1.54 22.97 19.64
CA PRO A 75 1.96 22.39 20.92
C PRO A 75 1.37 20.99 21.14
N GLY A 76 2.18 20.09 21.65
CA GLY A 76 1.78 18.69 21.88
C GLY A 76 1.80 17.80 20.64
N ALA A 77 2.08 18.34 19.46
CA ALA A 77 2.19 17.57 18.24
C ALA A 77 3.64 17.15 18.00
N SER A 78 3.83 15.93 17.50
CA SER A 78 5.15 15.40 17.16
C SER A 78 5.18 15.07 15.67
N PRO A 79 5.96 15.80 14.84
CA PRO A 79 6.08 15.45 13.41
C PRO A 79 6.60 14.03 13.20
N ALA A 80 7.48 13.54 14.08
CA ALA A 80 8.03 12.20 13.98
C ALA A 80 6.94 11.11 14.00
N ALA A 81 5.85 11.30 14.73
CA ALA A 81 4.75 10.36 14.80
C ALA A 81 4.02 10.19 13.46
N LEU A 82 4.10 11.21 12.59
CA LEU A 82 3.47 11.21 11.27
C LEU A 82 4.45 10.90 10.14
N GLN A 83 5.74 10.84 10.42
CA GLN A 83 6.78 10.69 9.39
C GLN A 83 7.14 9.24 9.10
N SER A 84 6.82 8.32 9.98
CA SER A 84 7.11 6.91 9.80
C SER A 84 6.21 6.05 10.67
N GLY A 85 6.12 4.77 10.31
CA GLY A 85 5.35 3.82 11.09
C GLY A 85 5.49 2.42 10.52
N ARG A 86 4.75 1.50 11.09
CA ARG A 86 4.73 0.10 10.68
C ARG A 86 3.30 -0.41 10.66
N VAL A 87 2.89 -1.01 9.55
CA VAL A 87 1.60 -1.67 9.40
C VAL A 87 1.78 -3.00 8.69
N ALA A 88 1.12 -4.06 9.16
CA ALA A 88 1.14 -5.38 8.55
C ALA A 88 2.57 -5.87 8.25
N ASP A 89 3.49 -5.71 9.22
CA ASP A 89 4.91 -6.07 9.14
C ASP A 89 5.69 -5.32 8.05
N ARG A 90 5.18 -4.19 7.58
CA ARG A 90 5.85 -3.31 6.61
C ARG A 90 6.14 -1.97 7.26
N ASP A 91 7.36 -1.50 7.06
CA ASP A 91 7.74 -0.15 7.47
C ASP A 91 7.41 0.84 6.35
N TRP A 92 6.93 2.02 6.74
CA TRP A 92 6.66 3.10 5.80
C TRP A 92 7.29 4.40 6.29
N GLN A 93 7.63 5.27 5.34
CA GLN A 93 8.10 6.61 5.58
C GLN A 93 7.24 7.60 4.81
N LEU A 94 6.98 8.74 5.43
CA LEU A 94 6.29 9.82 4.76
C LEU A 94 7.23 10.53 3.80
N LEU A 95 6.88 10.57 2.53
CA LEU A 95 7.59 11.38 1.54
C LEU A 95 7.07 12.81 1.54
N ALA A 96 5.75 12.98 1.53
CA ALA A 96 5.13 14.29 1.55
C ALA A 96 3.67 14.19 2.01
N TRP A 97 3.24 15.21 2.73
CA TRP A 97 1.84 15.49 3.00
C TRP A 97 1.50 16.86 2.43
N GLN A 98 0.47 16.92 1.60
CA GLN A 98 0.01 18.15 0.99
C GLN A 98 -1.47 18.33 1.31
N PRO A 99 -1.83 19.28 2.19
CA PRO A 99 -3.23 19.53 2.48
C PRO A 99 -3.92 20.19 1.28
N ASP A 100 -5.19 19.80 1.07
CA ASP A 100 -6.06 20.36 0.05
C ASP A 100 -7.33 20.84 0.74
N GLY A 101 -7.30 22.08 1.21
CA GLY A 101 -8.37 22.62 2.04
C GLY A 101 -8.26 22.17 3.49
N ALA A 102 -9.34 22.40 4.26
CA ALA A 102 -9.35 22.15 5.71
C ALA A 102 -9.59 20.69 6.08
N LYS A 103 -10.14 19.88 5.17
CA LYS A 103 -10.62 18.52 5.47
C LYS A 103 -10.07 17.43 4.56
N ALA A 104 -9.14 17.76 3.68
CA ALA A 104 -8.59 16.80 2.73
C ALA A 104 -7.11 17.04 2.49
N GLY A 105 -6.43 16.06 1.93
CA GLY A 105 -5.04 16.19 1.54
C GLY A 105 -4.54 14.95 0.82
N THR A 106 -3.33 15.06 0.28
CA THR A 106 -2.65 13.99 -0.42
C THR A 106 -1.45 13.52 0.37
N LEU A 107 -1.37 12.23 0.59
CA LEU A 107 -0.30 11.55 1.33
C LEU A 107 0.56 10.76 0.37
N GLN A 108 1.87 10.98 0.39
CA GLN A 108 2.84 10.20 -0.37
C GLN A 108 3.72 9.42 0.58
N LEU A 109 3.80 8.11 0.37
CA LEU A 109 4.50 7.17 1.24
C LEU A 109 5.57 6.41 0.46
N LEU A 110 6.66 6.09 1.14
CA LEU A 110 7.69 5.16 0.68
C LEU A 110 7.67 3.94 1.60
N TRP A 111 7.47 2.77 1.02
CA TRP A 111 7.50 1.51 1.74
C TRP A 111 8.90 0.92 1.77
N SER A 112 9.16 0.00 2.70
CA SER A 112 10.47 -0.63 2.89
C SER A 112 10.96 -1.42 1.67
N ASP A 113 10.04 -1.85 0.78
CA ASP A 113 10.36 -2.51 -0.48
C ASP A 113 10.59 -1.54 -1.65
N SER A 114 10.78 -0.25 -1.36
CA SER A 114 10.95 0.84 -2.33
C SER A 114 9.68 1.17 -3.13
N HIS A 115 8.54 0.61 -2.79
CA HIS A 115 7.26 0.96 -3.38
C HIS A 115 6.82 2.34 -2.89
N GLN A 116 6.24 3.13 -3.78
CA GLN A 116 5.64 4.42 -3.43
C GLN A 116 4.13 4.34 -3.57
N SER A 117 3.43 4.93 -2.60
CA SER A 117 1.97 5.03 -2.61
C SER A 117 1.56 6.48 -2.52
N GLN A 118 0.49 6.83 -3.23
CA GLN A 118 -0.16 8.13 -3.12
C GLN A 118 -1.61 7.92 -2.73
N LEU A 119 -2.02 8.53 -1.63
CA LEU A 119 -3.36 8.39 -1.08
C LEU A 119 -4.02 9.76 -0.96
N ASP A 120 -5.24 9.87 -1.44
CA ASP A 120 -6.09 11.03 -1.20
C ASP A 120 -6.93 10.76 0.04
N LEU A 121 -6.79 11.60 1.05
CA LEU A 121 -7.47 11.44 2.33
C LEU A 121 -8.49 12.53 2.56
N GLU A 122 -9.64 12.14 3.11
CA GLU A 122 -10.58 13.07 3.75
C GLU A 122 -10.34 13.01 5.25
N LEU A 123 -10.06 14.16 5.84
CA LEU A 123 -9.90 14.27 7.29
C LEU A 123 -11.28 14.41 7.92
N LEU A 124 -11.58 13.57 8.89
CA LEU A 124 -12.82 13.66 9.64
C LEU A 124 -12.82 14.93 10.50
N PRO A 125 -13.97 15.62 10.60
CA PRO A 125 -14.09 16.81 11.42
C PRO A 125 -13.93 16.55 12.91
#